data_275bc5ef3021d214b8b770db6ee8f007
#
_entry.id   275bc5ef3021d214b8b770db6ee8f007
#
_cell.length_a   1.000
_cell.length_b   1.000
_cell.length_c   1.000
_cell.angle_alpha   90.00
_cell.angle_beta   90.00
_cell.angle_gamma   90.00
#
_symmetry.space_group_name_H-M   'P 1'
#
loop_
_entity.id
_entity.type
_entity.pdbx_description
1 polymer ?
#
loop_
_entity_poly.entity_id
_entity_poly.type
_entity_poly.pdbx_seq_one_letter_code
_entity_poly.pdbx_strand_id
1 'polypeptide(L)'
;MGLPIGVCARFCVAVALVMLHAPMSLAAAAAAPVGGKGESLDALYQRAKAEGRVVVYAAASTNTEQIVFPAFEKRFPGIRVNHVNATADKLLARAIAEARGGKTLGDVLSGTLNYVAQAREQGLLLDLNLPEAVAYPAALKGPDWVATDTEYFIAAWNTSRVKKGDEPRTFEDFGDPKWANRLSAEPRDFPVLLGLAKYKCQSDDKAIEIFKKIASNKPEFFRGHSQLAELLTAGQADVCVTCYAHHIPPLKKKGAPLQIMMTEGVGRIGGSVTLLKGAPNPNAGLLWARWLISEEGQKVFAQAGETPAHPKVEPVEKILPAKTFMLSAEDTKNYPKYEKLWNEIFQLR
;
A
#
# COMPACT_ATOMS: atom_id res chain seq x y z
N MET A 1 39.48 67.84 66.09
CA MET A 1 40.32 66.81 65.58
C MET A 1 39.43 65.92 64.71
N GLY A 2 39.77 65.70 63.46
CA GLY A 2 39.11 64.74 62.61
C GLY A 2 38.45 65.40 61.39
N LEU A 3 39.15 65.45 60.29
CA LEU A 3 38.76 65.91 58.96
C LEU A 3 37.78 64.98 58.25
N PRO A 4 36.98 65.51 57.33
CA PRO A 4 35.98 64.70 56.61
C PRO A 4 36.56 64.10 55.31
N ILE A 5 36.09 62.90 54.96
CA ILE A 5 36.43 62.17 53.77
C ILE A 5 35.39 62.48 52.67
N GLY A 6 35.89 62.96 51.54
CA GLY A 6 35.07 63.27 50.37
C GLY A 6 34.53 62.03 49.62
N VAL A 7 33.29 62.16 49.18
CA VAL A 7 32.60 61.17 48.38
C VAL A 7 32.71 61.60 46.92
N CYS A 8 33.42 60.79 46.10
CA CYS A 8 33.43 60.90 44.64
C CYS A 8 32.24 60.11 44.04
N ALA A 9 31.28 60.86 43.49
CA ALA A 9 30.19 60.29 42.72
C ALA A 9 30.70 59.89 41.32
N ARG A 10 30.67 58.58 40.98
CA ARG A 10 30.87 58.04 39.61
C ARG A 10 29.52 57.86 38.95
N PHE A 11 29.25 58.67 37.95
CA PHE A 11 28.14 58.44 37.00
C PHE A 11 28.45 57.25 36.13
N CYS A 12 27.69 56.13 36.26
CA CYS A 12 27.63 55.05 35.29
C CYS A 12 26.52 55.32 34.27
N VAL A 13 26.89 55.63 33.05
CA VAL A 13 25.97 55.70 31.91
C VAL A 13 25.75 54.28 31.47
N ALA A 14 24.56 53.70 31.68
CA ALA A 14 24.14 52.41 31.14
C ALA A 14 23.62 52.65 29.75
N VAL A 15 24.38 52.20 28.74
CA VAL A 15 23.93 52.08 27.34
C VAL A 15 23.11 50.81 27.22
N ALA A 16 21.79 50.92 27.14
CA ALA A 16 20.90 49.84 26.88
C ALA A 16 20.96 49.48 25.37
N LEU A 17 21.63 48.39 25.05
CA LEU A 17 21.65 47.81 23.70
C LEU A 17 20.34 47.04 23.49
N VAL A 18 19.36 47.66 22.81
CA VAL A 18 18.13 46.98 22.39
C VAL A 18 18.47 46.10 21.18
N MET A 19 18.66 44.79 21.43
CA MET A 19 18.74 43.79 20.37
C MET A 19 17.34 43.56 19.80
N LEU A 20 17.04 44.13 18.65
CA LEU A 20 15.88 43.77 17.85
C LEU A 20 16.10 42.34 17.33
N HIS A 21 15.48 41.36 17.98
CA HIS A 21 15.34 40.03 17.44
C HIS A 21 14.20 40.06 16.41
N ALA A 22 14.54 40.19 15.13
CA ALA A 22 13.62 39.89 14.06
C ALA A 22 13.34 38.35 14.08
N PRO A 23 12.08 37.92 14.07
CA PRO A 23 11.79 36.50 13.91
C PRO A 23 12.22 36.08 12.50
N MET A 24 13.33 35.33 12.40
CA MET A 24 13.67 34.59 11.18
C MET A 24 12.60 33.52 11.00
N SER A 25 11.57 33.85 10.21
CA SER A 25 10.63 32.88 9.70
C SER A 25 11.43 31.90 8.81
N LEU A 26 11.78 30.74 9.38
CA LEU A 26 12.31 29.62 8.64
C LEU A 26 11.14 29.04 7.84
N ALA A 27 10.84 29.67 6.70
CA ALA A 27 10.01 29.03 5.69
C ALA A 27 10.80 27.78 5.27
N ALA A 28 10.33 26.60 5.71
CA ALA A 28 10.84 25.33 5.21
C ALA A 28 10.66 25.33 3.70
N ALA A 29 11.75 25.57 2.99
CA ALA A 29 11.76 25.43 1.54
C ALA A 29 11.32 24.00 1.23
N ALA A 30 10.22 23.85 0.52
CA ALA A 30 9.77 22.55 0.03
C ALA A 30 10.96 21.93 -0.72
N ALA A 31 11.41 20.77 -0.25
CA ALA A 31 12.50 20.05 -0.92
C ALA A 31 12.09 19.80 -2.37
N ALA A 32 13.00 20.07 -3.31
CA ALA A 32 12.73 19.81 -4.74
C ALA A 32 12.39 18.32 -4.93
N PRO A 33 11.45 17.99 -5.85
CA PRO A 33 11.10 16.61 -6.13
C PRO A 33 12.31 15.77 -6.50
N VAL A 34 12.41 14.55 -5.92
CA VAL A 34 13.52 13.63 -6.19
C VAL A 34 13.30 12.90 -7.50
N GLY A 35 14.35 12.75 -8.30
CA GLY A 35 14.31 12.07 -9.60
C GLY A 35 14.21 13.06 -10.75
N GLY A 36 15.29 13.78 -11.04
CA GLY A 36 15.34 14.76 -12.15
C GLY A 36 15.12 14.14 -13.54
N LYS A 37 14.53 14.92 -14.46
CA LYS A 37 14.37 14.53 -15.87
C LYS A 37 15.73 14.25 -16.51
N GLY A 38 15.86 13.09 -17.17
CA GLY A 38 16.95 12.81 -18.10
C GLY A 38 18.08 11.91 -17.58
N GLU A 39 18.13 11.59 -16.30
CA GLU A 39 19.14 10.65 -15.80
C GLU A 39 18.73 9.19 -16.09
N SER A 40 19.65 8.40 -16.67
CA SER A 40 19.45 6.97 -16.90
C SER A 40 19.54 6.15 -15.58
N LEU A 41 18.93 4.96 -15.56
CA LEU A 41 19.09 4.04 -14.43
C LEU A 41 20.57 3.65 -14.21
N ASP A 42 21.35 3.53 -15.28
CA ASP A 42 22.76 3.17 -15.18
C ASP A 42 23.61 4.30 -14.58
N ALA A 43 23.31 5.57 -14.89
CA ALA A 43 23.95 6.71 -14.25
C ALA A 43 23.61 6.81 -12.76
N LEU A 44 22.36 6.60 -12.38
CA LEU A 44 21.93 6.55 -10.99
C LEU A 44 22.57 5.38 -10.24
N TYR A 45 22.72 4.21 -10.90
CA TYR A 45 23.35 3.04 -10.31
C TYR A 45 24.79 3.31 -9.87
N GLN A 46 25.56 4.10 -10.61
CA GLN A 46 26.94 4.41 -10.19
C GLN A 46 26.99 5.14 -8.84
N ARG A 47 26.01 5.99 -8.53
CA ARG A 47 25.91 6.66 -7.23
C ARG A 47 25.36 5.71 -6.16
N ALA A 48 24.31 4.95 -6.47
CA ALA A 48 23.68 3.99 -5.57
C ALA A 48 24.66 2.87 -5.14
N LYS A 49 25.58 2.47 -6.03
CA LYS A 49 26.58 1.43 -5.77
C LYS A 49 27.48 1.76 -4.57
N ALA A 50 27.80 3.04 -4.35
CA ALA A 50 28.58 3.47 -3.19
C ALA A 50 27.83 3.26 -1.86
N GLU A 51 26.48 3.24 -1.86
CA GLU A 51 25.64 3.00 -0.69
C GLU A 51 25.53 1.49 -0.36
N GLY A 52 25.71 0.61 -1.35
CA GLY A 52 25.85 -0.84 -1.22
C GLY A 52 24.57 -1.59 -0.82
N ARG A 53 23.49 -0.90 -0.47
CA ARG A 53 22.21 -1.49 -0.08
C ARG A 53 21.06 -0.55 -0.27
N VAL A 54 19.86 -1.13 -0.32
CA VAL A 54 18.57 -0.42 -0.17
C VAL A 54 17.77 -1.08 0.95
N VAL A 55 17.16 -0.29 1.83
CA VAL A 55 16.31 -0.78 2.93
C VAL A 55 14.85 -0.57 2.54
N VAL A 56 14.15 -1.67 2.29
CA VAL A 56 12.76 -1.68 1.80
C VAL A 56 11.82 -2.11 2.92
N TYR A 57 10.89 -1.25 3.28
CA TYR A 57 9.76 -1.55 4.18
C TYR A 57 8.55 -1.94 3.32
N ALA A 58 8.23 -3.23 3.31
CA ALA A 58 7.11 -3.76 2.51
C ALA A 58 6.50 -5.00 3.16
N ALA A 59 5.19 -5.20 2.96
CA ALA A 59 4.53 -6.48 3.21
C ALA A 59 4.64 -7.32 1.93
N ALA A 60 5.80 -7.94 1.71
CA ALA A 60 6.06 -8.70 0.49
C ALA A 60 5.68 -10.18 0.65
N SER A 61 5.20 -10.78 -0.44
CA SER A 61 4.99 -12.21 -0.53
C SER A 61 6.33 -12.96 -0.61
N THR A 62 6.33 -14.26 -0.27
CA THR A 62 7.51 -15.11 -0.42
C THR A 62 8.03 -15.11 -1.87
N ASN A 63 7.13 -15.08 -2.86
CA ASN A 63 7.51 -15.01 -4.27
C ASN A 63 8.20 -13.69 -4.61
N THR A 64 7.71 -12.57 -4.07
CA THR A 64 8.37 -11.26 -4.23
C THR A 64 9.78 -11.30 -3.68
N GLU A 65 9.98 -11.85 -2.48
CA GLU A 65 11.29 -11.99 -1.86
C GLU A 65 12.24 -12.88 -2.69
N GLN A 66 11.73 -13.97 -3.26
CA GLN A 66 12.54 -14.94 -3.99
C GLN A 66 12.80 -14.56 -5.46
N ILE A 67 11.99 -13.73 -6.06
CA ILE A 67 12.05 -13.40 -7.49
C ILE A 67 12.48 -11.94 -7.69
N VAL A 68 11.80 -10.99 -7.08
CA VAL A 68 12.00 -9.56 -7.35
C VAL A 68 13.31 -9.05 -6.76
N PHE A 69 13.61 -9.38 -5.49
CA PHE A 69 14.82 -8.88 -4.85
C PHE A 69 16.10 -9.42 -5.50
N PRO A 70 16.21 -10.73 -5.77
CA PRO A 70 17.38 -11.25 -6.50
C PRO A 70 17.51 -10.71 -7.93
N ALA A 71 16.40 -10.43 -8.62
CA ALA A 71 16.44 -9.83 -9.95
C ALA A 71 17.01 -8.41 -9.90
N PHE A 72 16.63 -7.60 -8.91
CA PHE A 72 17.22 -6.28 -8.69
C PHE A 72 18.71 -6.37 -8.37
N GLU A 73 19.12 -7.25 -7.46
CA GLU A 73 20.52 -7.45 -7.08
C GLU A 73 21.38 -7.93 -8.26
N LYS A 74 20.79 -8.78 -9.12
CA LYS A 74 21.43 -9.24 -10.37
C LYS A 74 21.58 -8.12 -11.39
N ARG A 75 20.55 -7.26 -11.52
CA ARG A 75 20.58 -6.10 -12.45
C ARG A 75 21.56 -5.03 -11.99
N PHE A 76 21.72 -4.86 -10.67
CA PHE A 76 22.57 -3.84 -10.05
C PHE A 76 23.56 -4.45 -9.04
N PRO A 77 24.61 -5.16 -9.52
CA PRO A 77 25.57 -5.85 -8.66
C PRO A 77 26.26 -4.90 -7.68
N GLY A 78 26.36 -5.34 -6.43
CA GLY A 78 26.96 -4.57 -5.34
C GLY A 78 25.94 -3.76 -4.51
N ILE A 79 24.65 -3.82 -4.85
CA ILE A 79 23.57 -3.28 -4.03
C ILE A 79 22.73 -4.43 -3.51
N ARG A 80 22.60 -4.56 -2.17
CA ARG A 80 21.78 -5.57 -1.51
C ARG A 80 20.42 -5.01 -1.12
N VAL A 81 19.36 -5.82 -1.26
CA VAL A 81 18.03 -5.50 -0.75
C VAL A 81 17.89 -5.97 0.70
N ASN A 82 17.87 -5.03 1.62
CA ASN A 82 17.58 -5.28 3.03
C ASN A 82 16.08 -5.10 3.26
N HIS A 83 15.35 -6.19 3.28
CA HIS A 83 13.90 -6.18 3.43
C HIS A 83 13.50 -6.25 4.90
N VAL A 84 12.56 -5.40 5.29
CA VAL A 84 11.85 -5.48 6.56
C VAL A 84 10.40 -5.87 6.27
N ASN A 85 10.11 -7.15 6.47
CA ASN A 85 8.77 -7.70 6.25
C ASN A 85 7.91 -7.56 7.51
N ALA A 86 6.82 -6.84 7.40
CA ALA A 86 5.77 -6.73 8.41
C ALA A 86 4.46 -6.26 7.78
N THR A 87 3.38 -6.26 8.54
CA THR A 87 2.12 -5.65 8.10
C THR A 87 2.28 -4.14 7.92
N ALA A 88 1.55 -3.56 6.97
CA ALA A 88 1.72 -2.16 6.56
C ALA A 88 1.54 -1.16 7.72
N ASP A 89 0.62 -1.45 8.67
CA ASP A 89 0.43 -0.67 9.90
C ASP A 89 1.69 -0.65 10.79
N LYS A 90 2.35 -1.81 10.97
CA LYS A 90 3.59 -1.92 11.74
C LYS A 90 4.76 -1.21 11.06
N LEU A 91 4.86 -1.30 9.73
CA LEU A 91 5.90 -0.61 8.95
C LEU A 91 5.73 0.91 9.03
N LEU A 92 4.49 1.40 8.91
CA LEU A 92 4.19 2.82 9.08
C LEU A 92 4.52 3.30 10.51
N ALA A 93 4.08 2.55 11.54
CA ALA A 93 4.38 2.90 12.93
C ALA A 93 5.89 2.95 13.19
N ARG A 94 6.65 2.03 12.60
CA ARG A 94 8.12 2.02 12.65
C ARG A 94 8.71 3.27 12.00
N ALA A 95 8.30 3.60 10.78
CA ALA A 95 8.79 4.78 10.06
C ALA A 95 8.50 6.08 10.84
N ILE A 96 7.30 6.19 11.45
CA ILE A 96 6.94 7.32 12.32
C ILE A 96 7.85 7.39 13.56
N ALA A 97 8.08 6.25 14.22
CA ALA A 97 8.94 6.22 15.41
C ALA A 97 10.38 6.61 15.10
N GLU A 98 10.94 6.10 13.98
CA GLU A 98 12.27 6.44 13.52
C GLU A 98 12.41 7.93 13.19
N ALA A 99 11.46 8.51 12.47
CA ALA A 99 11.44 9.93 12.14
C ALA A 99 11.34 10.82 13.39
N ARG A 100 10.49 10.45 14.37
CA ARG A 100 10.40 11.16 15.66
C ARG A 100 11.67 11.04 16.49
N GLY A 101 12.38 9.92 16.36
CA GLY A 101 13.70 9.72 16.96
C GLY A 101 14.84 10.44 16.22
N GLY A 102 14.54 11.17 15.13
CA GLY A 102 15.51 11.92 14.34
C GLY A 102 16.43 11.06 13.46
N LYS A 103 16.11 9.77 13.27
CA LYS A 103 16.93 8.85 12.47
C LYS A 103 16.06 7.89 11.66
N THR A 104 15.86 8.20 10.39
CA THR A 104 15.24 7.28 9.42
C THR A 104 16.20 6.13 9.12
N LEU A 105 15.71 4.89 9.11
CA LEU A 105 16.49 3.68 8.83
C LEU A 105 16.07 3.02 7.53
N GLY A 106 14.82 3.23 7.07
CA GLY A 106 14.31 2.78 5.79
C GLY A 106 14.61 3.76 4.66
N ASP A 107 14.72 3.27 3.44
CA ASP A 107 14.85 4.09 2.24
C ASP A 107 13.51 4.19 1.50
N VAL A 108 12.80 3.08 1.43
CA VAL A 108 11.56 2.90 0.71
C VAL A 108 10.48 2.42 1.66
N LEU A 109 9.28 3.00 1.56
CA LEU A 109 8.07 2.49 2.18
C LEU A 109 7.11 2.08 1.07
N SER A 110 6.75 0.80 1.03
CA SER A 110 5.74 0.27 0.12
C SER A 110 4.48 -0.10 0.87
N GLY A 111 3.32 0.18 0.30
CA GLY A 111 2.05 -0.15 0.93
C GLY A 111 0.84 0.35 0.14
N THR A 112 -0.32 0.05 0.67
CA THR A 112 -1.59 0.54 0.12
C THR A 112 -1.78 2.03 0.40
N LEU A 113 -2.58 2.70 -0.43
CA LEU A 113 -2.67 4.17 -0.44
C LEU A 113 -3.16 4.80 0.86
N ASN A 114 -3.93 4.10 1.69
CA ASN A 114 -4.32 4.59 3.00
C ASN A 114 -3.12 4.77 3.95
N TYR A 115 -2.11 3.88 3.89
CA TYR A 115 -0.87 4.03 4.66
C TYR A 115 0.06 5.09 4.08
N VAL A 116 0.09 5.22 2.74
CA VAL A 116 0.79 6.31 2.06
C VAL A 116 0.22 7.66 2.46
N ALA A 117 -1.12 7.80 2.50
CA ALA A 117 -1.77 9.03 2.95
C ALA A 117 -1.39 9.39 4.39
N GLN A 118 -1.41 8.42 5.30
CA GLN A 118 -0.97 8.62 6.69
C GLN A 118 0.52 9.00 6.79
N ALA A 119 1.39 8.34 6.01
CA ALA A 119 2.82 8.69 5.96
C ALA A 119 3.05 10.12 5.45
N ARG A 120 2.26 10.55 4.47
CA ARG A 120 2.26 11.93 3.95
C ARG A 120 1.84 12.94 5.01
N GLU A 121 0.74 12.68 5.73
CA GLU A 121 0.25 13.53 6.83
C GLU A 121 1.28 13.69 7.93
N GLN A 122 2.10 12.68 8.19
CA GLN A 122 3.23 12.73 9.12
C GLN A 122 4.48 13.39 8.51
N GLY A 123 4.43 13.84 7.25
CA GLY A 123 5.55 14.51 6.58
C GLY A 123 6.74 13.60 6.23
N LEU A 124 6.54 12.29 6.16
CA LEU A 124 7.62 11.29 6.00
C LEU A 124 8.09 11.10 4.56
N LEU A 125 7.29 11.49 3.56
CA LEU A 125 7.52 11.14 2.17
C LEU A 125 8.17 12.27 1.39
N LEU A 126 9.00 11.89 0.42
CA LEU A 126 9.57 12.79 -0.59
C LEU A 126 8.61 12.91 -1.77
N ASP A 127 8.50 14.12 -2.34
CA ASP A 127 7.86 14.29 -3.63
C ASP A 127 8.69 13.60 -4.73
N LEU A 128 8.01 12.89 -5.63
CA LEU A 128 8.62 12.09 -6.68
C LEU A 128 8.45 12.77 -8.05
N ASN A 129 9.52 12.73 -8.85
CA ASN A 129 9.49 13.11 -10.26
C ASN A 129 10.23 12.05 -11.07
N LEU A 130 9.66 10.83 -11.08
CA LEU A 130 10.30 9.66 -11.68
C LEU A 130 10.01 9.63 -13.19
N PRO A 131 11.04 9.55 -14.05
CA PRO A 131 10.87 9.47 -15.50
C PRO A 131 9.98 8.31 -15.95
N GLU A 132 10.09 7.14 -15.29
CA GLU A 132 9.31 5.95 -15.57
C GLU A 132 7.83 6.14 -15.25
N ALA A 133 7.50 7.01 -14.29
CA ALA A 133 6.12 7.32 -13.92
C ALA A 133 5.33 8.05 -15.01
N VAL A 134 6.02 8.59 -16.04
CA VAL A 134 5.35 9.22 -17.18
C VAL A 134 4.45 8.22 -17.93
N ALA A 135 4.82 6.95 -17.98
CA ALA A 135 4.02 5.89 -18.61
C ALA A 135 2.70 5.59 -17.86
N TYR A 136 2.63 5.90 -16.57
CA TYR A 136 1.48 5.58 -15.72
C TYR A 136 0.33 6.57 -15.90
N PRO A 137 -0.92 6.09 -15.99
CA PRO A 137 -2.09 6.96 -15.92
C PRO A 137 -2.12 7.80 -14.64
N ALA A 138 -2.76 8.97 -14.69
CA ALA A 138 -2.88 9.85 -13.52
C ALA A 138 -3.51 9.17 -12.29
N ALA A 139 -4.41 8.20 -12.51
CA ALA A 139 -5.05 7.44 -11.44
C ALA A 139 -4.11 6.49 -10.69
N LEU A 140 -2.95 6.14 -11.26
CA LEU A 140 -1.98 5.20 -10.71
C LEU A 140 -0.70 5.87 -10.17
N LYS A 141 -0.73 7.18 -9.97
CA LYS A 141 0.38 7.94 -9.38
C LYS A 141 -0.09 9.18 -8.65
N GLY A 142 0.71 9.64 -7.73
CA GLY A 142 0.53 10.89 -6.99
C GLY A 142 1.85 11.65 -6.87
N PRO A 143 1.89 12.71 -6.09
CA PRO A 143 3.10 13.53 -5.94
C PRO A 143 4.25 12.77 -5.27
N ASP A 144 3.96 11.79 -4.41
CA ASP A 144 4.91 11.08 -3.55
C ASP A 144 4.78 9.55 -3.63
N TRP A 145 4.02 9.02 -4.59
CA TRP A 145 3.84 7.60 -4.81
C TRP A 145 3.59 7.25 -6.28
N VAL A 146 3.94 6.03 -6.64
CA VAL A 146 3.54 5.39 -7.91
C VAL A 146 3.06 3.98 -7.59
N ALA A 147 1.94 3.57 -8.18
CA ALA A 147 1.40 2.22 -8.01
C ALA A 147 2.40 1.16 -8.52
N THR A 148 2.56 0.08 -7.76
CA THR A 148 3.35 -1.08 -8.17
C THR A 148 2.47 -2.20 -8.72
N ASP A 149 1.26 -2.33 -8.20
CA ASP A 149 0.30 -3.38 -8.56
C ASP A 149 -1.13 -2.92 -8.36
N THR A 150 -2.02 -3.70 -8.93
CA THR A 150 -3.46 -3.65 -8.67
C THR A 150 -3.92 -4.95 -8.06
N GLU A 151 -4.84 -4.89 -7.12
CA GLU A 151 -5.46 -6.05 -6.49
C GLU A 151 -6.94 -6.12 -6.84
N TYR A 152 -7.44 -7.34 -6.96
CA TYR A 152 -8.86 -7.59 -7.24
C TYR A 152 -9.43 -8.50 -6.17
N PHE A 153 -10.47 -8.02 -5.50
CA PHE A 153 -11.33 -8.82 -4.64
C PHE A 153 -12.36 -9.50 -5.52
N ILE A 154 -12.37 -10.81 -5.48
CA ILE A 154 -13.31 -11.68 -6.19
C ILE A 154 -13.85 -12.73 -5.24
N ALA A 155 -14.97 -13.33 -5.59
CA ALA A 155 -15.36 -14.54 -4.91
C ALA A 155 -14.69 -15.76 -5.54
N ALA A 156 -14.37 -16.74 -4.69
CA ALA A 156 -13.84 -18.03 -5.09
C ALA A 156 -14.51 -19.14 -4.30
N TRP A 157 -14.57 -20.36 -4.87
CA TRP A 157 -15.17 -21.51 -4.21
C TRP A 157 -14.45 -22.81 -4.52
N ASN A 158 -14.63 -23.78 -3.60
CA ASN A 158 -14.19 -25.15 -3.82
C ASN A 158 -15.26 -25.91 -4.65
N THR A 159 -14.88 -26.40 -5.82
CA THR A 159 -15.79 -27.08 -6.78
C THR A 159 -16.28 -28.43 -6.29
N SER A 160 -15.65 -29.03 -5.26
CA SER A 160 -16.16 -30.23 -4.59
C SER A 160 -17.27 -29.91 -3.57
N ARG A 161 -17.40 -28.63 -3.17
CA ARG A 161 -18.37 -28.14 -2.17
C ARG A 161 -19.52 -27.37 -2.80
N VAL A 162 -19.28 -26.66 -3.91
CA VAL A 162 -20.30 -25.92 -4.65
C VAL A 162 -20.63 -26.69 -5.92
N LYS A 163 -21.88 -27.12 -6.03
CA LYS A 163 -22.36 -27.93 -7.16
C LYS A 163 -22.45 -27.09 -8.43
N LYS A 164 -22.22 -27.72 -9.57
CA LYS A 164 -22.44 -27.10 -10.87
C LYS A 164 -23.90 -26.63 -11.01
N GLY A 165 -24.08 -25.37 -11.36
CA GLY A 165 -25.37 -24.71 -11.45
C GLY A 165 -25.76 -23.86 -10.21
N ASP A 166 -25.04 -24.05 -9.08
CA ASP A 166 -25.22 -23.25 -7.85
C ASP A 166 -24.21 -22.11 -7.71
N GLU A 167 -23.32 -21.97 -8.72
CA GLU A 167 -22.21 -21.02 -8.67
C GLU A 167 -22.72 -19.56 -8.54
N PRO A 168 -22.11 -18.77 -7.65
CA PRO A 168 -22.44 -17.36 -7.53
C PRO A 168 -21.96 -16.57 -8.75
N ARG A 169 -22.73 -15.56 -9.15
CA ARG A 169 -22.42 -14.69 -10.30
C ARG A 169 -22.26 -13.24 -9.89
N THR A 170 -22.87 -12.85 -8.77
CA THR A 170 -22.85 -11.49 -8.24
C THR A 170 -22.67 -11.53 -6.73
N PHE A 171 -22.27 -10.41 -6.13
CA PHE A 171 -22.19 -10.32 -4.67
C PHE A 171 -23.57 -10.48 -4.00
N GLU A 172 -24.66 -10.10 -4.67
CA GLU A 172 -26.03 -10.27 -4.16
C GLU A 172 -26.40 -11.75 -3.96
N ASP A 173 -25.85 -12.65 -4.79
CA ASP A 173 -26.17 -14.08 -4.71
C ASP A 173 -25.76 -14.70 -3.37
N PHE A 174 -24.76 -14.12 -2.69
CA PHE A 174 -24.35 -14.57 -1.37
C PHE A 174 -25.33 -14.25 -0.25
N GLY A 175 -26.37 -13.44 -0.55
CA GLY A 175 -27.52 -13.23 0.34
C GLY A 175 -28.55 -14.36 0.32
N ASP A 176 -28.43 -15.35 -0.59
CA ASP A 176 -29.32 -16.52 -0.63
C ASP A 176 -29.10 -17.41 0.61
N PRO A 177 -30.17 -17.84 1.32
CA PRO A 177 -30.07 -18.74 2.47
C PRO A 177 -29.33 -20.07 2.20
N LYS A 178 -29.19 -20.54 0.96
CA LYS A 178 -28.41 -21.72 0.61
C LYS A 178 -26.94 -21.61 1.04
N TRP A 179 -26.46 -20.38 1.28
CA TRP A 179 -25.09 -20.09 1.70
C TRP A 179 -24.91 -20.03 3.22
N ALA A 180 -25.98 -20.27 4.01
CA ALA A 180 -25.91 -20.19 5.46
C ALA A 180 -24.79 -21.09 6.04
N ASN A 181 -23.89 -20.48 6.81
CA ASN A 181 -22.70 -21.12 7.42
C ASN A 181 -21.70 -21.74 6.40
N ARG A 182 -21.69 -21.25 5.15
CA ARG A 182 -20.83 -21.75 4.07
C ARG A 182 -19.90 -20.68 3.49
N LEU A 183 -20.06 -19.44 3.95
CA LEU A 183 -19.29 -18.30 3.47
C LEU A 183 -18.10 -18.05 4.37
N SER A 184 -17.02 -17.58 3.77
CA SER A 184 -15.86 -17.07 4.47
C SER A 184 -15.39 -15.75 3.88
N ALA A 185 -14.74 -14.90 4.67
CA ALA A 185 -14.22 -13.60 4.27
C ALA A 185 -13.01 -13.19 5.13
N GLU A 186 -12.32 -12.13 4.73
CA GLU A 186 -11.27 -11.49 5.53
C GLU A 186 -11.85 -10.25 6.23
N PRO A 187 -11.58 -10.06 7.54
CA PRO A 187 -12.27 -9.02 8.31
C PRO A 187 -11.98 -7.57 7.89
N ARG A 188 -10.94 -7.31 7.11
CA ARG A 188 -10.55 -5.96 6.64
C ARG A 188 -10.99 -5.65 5.21
N ASP A 189 -11.85 -6.48 4.61
CA ASP A 189 -12.25 -6.35 3.21
C ASP A 189 -13.40 -5.34 2.98
N PHE A 190 -13.53 -4.38 3.88
CA PHE A 190 -14.44 -3.24 3.72
C PHE A 190 -14.28 -2.47 2.38
N PRO A 191 -13.13 -2.50 1.66
CA PRO A 191 -13.06 -1.92 0.33
C PRO A 191 -14.06 -2.51 -0.67
N VAL A 192 -14.49 -3.76 -0.45
CA VAL A 192 -15.52 -4.39 -1.28
C VAL A 192 -16.88 -3.69 -1.09
N LEU A 193 -17.25 -3.39 0.15
CA LEU A 193 -18.47 -2.62 0.46
C LEU A 193 -18.41 -1.23 -0.20
N LEU A 194 -17.29 -0.52 -0.09
CA LEU A 194 -17.09 0.78 -0.72
C LEU A 194 -17.19 0.70 -2.25
N GLY A 195 -16.56 -0.30 -2.86
CA GLY A 195 -16.60 -0.50 -4.32
C GLY A 195 -18.02 -0.74 -4.82
N LEU A 196 -18.78 -1.56 -4.13
CA LEU A 196 -20.19 -1.79 -4.45
C LEU A 196 -21.05 -0.53 -4.23
N ALA A 197 -20.87 0.14 -3.09
CA ALA A 197 -21.65 1.33 -2.77
C ALA A 197 -21.46 2.44 -3.82
N LYS A 198 -20.21 2.70 -4.19
CA LYS A 198 -19.88 3.82 -5.07
C LYS A 198 -20.08 3.51 -6.55
N TYR A 199 -19.66 2.33 -7.01
CA TYR A 199 -19.54 2.05 -8.43
C TYR A 199 -20.57 1.07 -8.99
N LYS A 200 -21.16 0.20 -8.14
CA LYS A 200 -22.22 -0.71 -8.55
C LYS A 200 -23.59 -0.15 -8.23
N CYS A 201 -23.87 0.11 -6.95
CA CYS A 201 -25.19 0.48 -6.46
C CYS A 201 -25.46 1.98 -6.57
N GLN A 202 -24.40 2.80 -6.58
CA GLN A 202 -24.45 4.27 -6.46
C GLN A 202 -25.31 4.72 -5.26
N SER A 203 -25.24 3.94 -4.18
CA SER A 203 -26.02 4.11 -2.95
C SER A 203 -25.40 3.28 -1.82
N ASP A 204 -25.12 3.93 -0.70
CA ASP A 204 -24.67 3.25 0.52
C ASP A 204 -25.71 2.28 1.04
N ASP A 205 -26.99 2.72 1.11
CA ASP A 205 -28.09 1.92 1.67
C ASP A 205 -28.28 0.60 0.91
N LYS A 206 -28.23 0.66 -0.43
CA LYS A 206 -28.33 -0.56 -1.26
C LYS A 206 -27.16 -1.51 -1.05
N ALA A 207 -25.94 -0.99 -0.96
CA ALA A 207 -24.77 -1.83 -0.69
C ALA A 207 -24.83 -2.42 0.72
N ILE A 208 -25.20 -1.63 1.73
CA ILE A 208 -25.40 -2.09 3.10
C ILE A 208 -26.45 -3.19 3.16
N GLU A 209 -27.56 -3.07 2.42
CA GLU A 209 -28.60 -4.11 2.36
C GLU A 209 -28.05 -5.44 1.80
N ILE A 210 -27.23 -5.39 0.73
CA ILE A 210 -26.57 -6.58 0.17
C ILE A 210 -25.72 -7.25 1.25
N PHE A 211 -24.83 -6.48 1.92
CA PHE A 211 -23.95 -7.05 2.93
C PHE A 211 -24.65 -7.49 4.21
N LYS A 212 -25.78 -6.88 4.60
CA LYS A 212 -26.64 -7.37 5.68
C LYS A 212 -27.25 -8.75 5.34
N LYS A 213 -27.66 -8.99 4.09
CA LYS A 213 -28.12 -10.29 3.64
C LYS A 213 -26.98 -11.33 3.67
N ILE A 214 -25.77 -10.94 3.24
CA ILE A 214 -24.59 -11.79 3.37
C ILE A 214 -24.28 -12.11 4.83
N ALA A 215 -24.35 -11.13 5.72
CA ALA A 215 -24.11 -11.29 7.14
C ALA A 215 -25.14 -12.22 7.82
N SER A 216 -26.42 -12.24 7.35
CA SER A 216 -27.43 -13.17 7.84
C SER A 216 -27.08 -14.64 7.59
N ASN A 217 -26.22 -14.93 6.61
CA ASN A 217 -25.68 -16.26 6.31
C ASN A 217 -24.47 -16.62 7.20
N LYS A 218 -24.09 -15.78 8.17
CA LYS A 218 -23.06 -16.01 9.19
C LYS A 218 -21.72 -16.43 8.59
N PRO A 219 -21.09 -15.58 7.76
CA PRO A 219 -19.77 -15.88 7.21
C PRO A 219 -18.73 -16.02 8.33
N GLU A 220 -17.80 -16.95 8.16
CA GLU A 220 -16.66 -17.10 9.04
C GLU A 220 -15.51 -16.20 8.58
N PHE A 221 -14.83 -15.54 9.52
CA PHE A 221 -13.77 -14.60 9.21
C PHE A 221 -12.39 -15.14 9.55
N PHE A 222 -11.50 -15.11 8.56
CA PHE A 222 -10.11 -15.55 8.69
C PHE A 222 -9.16 -14.40 8.34
N ARG A 223 -8.13 -14.17 9.15
CA ARG A 223 -7.12 -13.14 8.87
C ARG A 223 -6.06 -13.67 7.91
N GLY A 224 -5.96 -13.00 6.77
CA GLY A 224 -4.98 -13.25 5.73
C GLY A 224 -5.54 -14.04 4.54
N HIS A 225 -5.45 -13.44 3.37
CA HIS A 225 -5.98 -14.02 2.12
C HIS A 225 -5.26 -15.31 1.69
N SER A 226 -3.96 -15.45 2.00
CA SER A 226 -3.24 -16.71 1.72
C SER A 226 -3.82 -17.87 2.54
N GLN A 227 -4.04 -17.67 3.85
CA GLN A 227 -4.67 -18.66 4.70
C GLN A 227 -6.07 -19.01 4.23
N LEU A 228 -6.87 -18.00 3.87
CA LEU A 228 -8.22 -18.18 3.38
C LEU A 228 -8.25 -19.03 2.09
N ALA A 229 -7.32 -18.79 1.16
CA ALA A 229 -7.19 -19.58 -0.06
C ALA A 229 -6.75 -21.04 0.20
N GLU A 230 -5.92 -21.27 1.23
CA GLU A 230 -5.54 -22.62 1.68
C GLU A 230 -6.71 -23.37 2.30
N LEU A 231 -7.49 -22.74 3.18
CA LEU A 231 -8.70 -23.32 3.78
C LEU A 231 -9.73 -23.70 2.69
N LEU A 232 -9.89 -22.81 1.69
CA LEU A 232 -10.75 -23.07 0.55
C LEU A 232 -10.25 -24.28 -0.26
N THR A 233 -8.93 -24.38 -0.49
CA THR A 233 -8.29 -25.51 -1.19
C THR A 233 -8.52 -26.83 -0.47
N ALA A 234 -8.38 -26.82 0.87
CA ALA A 234 -8.58 -27.99 1.72
C ALA A 234 -10.06 -28.37 1.90
N GLY A 235 -11.01 -27.57 1.39
CA GLY A 235 -12.45 -27.78 1.56
C GLY A 235 -12.93 -27.55 3.01
N GLN A 236 -12.16 -26.80 3.82
CA GLN A 236 -12.54 -26.34 5.14
C GLN A 236 -13.39 -25.06 5.07
N ALA A 237 -13.32 -24.33 3.99
CA ALA A 237 -14.26 -23.30 3.58
C ALA A 237 -14.88 -23.66 2.25
N ASP A 238 -16.18 -23.45 2.07
CA ASP A 238 -16.88 -23.74 0.81
C ASP A 238 -16.69 -22.62 -0.20
N VAL A 239 -16.91 -21.37 0.26
CA VAL A 239 -16.88 -20.14 -0.54
C VAL A 239 -16.14 -19.05 0.22
N CYS A 240 -15.22 -18.40 -0.48
CA CYS A 240 -14.61 -17.14 -0.04
C CYS A 240 -15.28 -15.99 -0.82
N VAL A 241 -15.91 -15.08 -0.11
CA VAL A 241 -16.64 -13.95 -0.73
C VAL A 241 -15.67 -12.87 -1.22
N THR A 242 -14.52 -12.72 -0.56
CA THR A 242 -13.57 -11.61 -0.78
C THR A 242 -12.12 -12.10 -0.92
N CYS A 243 -11.88 -13.14 -1.74
CA CYS A 243 -10.53 -13.60 -2.02
C CYS A 243 -9.75 -12.61 -2.88
N TYR A 244 -8.43 -12.59 -2.73
CA TYR A 244 -7.56 -11.97 -3.74
C TYR A 244 -7.45 -12.85 -4.99
N ALA A 245 -7.72 -12.23 -6.14
CA ALA A 245 -7.74 -12.92 -7.42
C ALA A 245 -6.44 -13.67 -7.72
N HIS A 246 -5.29 -13.06 -7.45
CA HIS A 246 -3.96 -13.61 -7.76
C HIS A 246 -3.56 -14.82 -6.90
N HIS A 247 -4.23 -15.08 -5.77
CA HIS A 247 -3.94 -16.26 -4.94
C HIS A 247 -4.51 -17.57 -5.52
N ILE A 248 -5.53 -17.52 -6.35
CA ILE A 248 -6.28 -18.70 -6.78
C ILE A 248 -5.59 -19.48 -7.92
N PRO A 249 -5.07 -18.86 -9.01
CA PRO A 249 -4.50 -19.59 -10.13
C PRO A 249 -3.29 -20.45 -9.78
N PRO A 250 -2.35 -20.04 -8.93
CA PRO A 250 -1.23 -20.90 -8.55
C PRO A 250 -1.70 -22.18 -7.85
N LEU A 251 -2.76 -22.11 -7.04
CA LEU A 251 -3.36 -23.27 -6.37
C LEU A 251 -4.07 -24.17 -7.38
N LYS A 252 -4.82 -23.61 -8.33
CA LYS A 252 -5.44 -24.37 -9.43
C LYS A 252 -4.41 -25.11 -10.26
N LYS A 253 -3.28 -24.49 -10.59
CA LYS A 253 -2.17 -25.15 -11.31
C LYS A 253 -1.58 -26.35 -10.56
N LYS A 254 -1.64 -26.30 -9.21
CA LYS A 254 -1.25 -27.43 -8.34
C LYS A 254 -2.36 -28.47 -8.17
N GLY A 255 -3.48 -28.34 -8.88
CA GLY A 255 -4.59 -29.30 -8.85
C GLY A 255 -5.67 -29.00 -7.82
N ALA A 256 -5.66 -27.84 -7.16
CA ALA A 256 -6.71 -27.45 -6.22
C ALA A 256 -8.08 -27.36 -6.93
N PRO A 257 -9.16 -27.91 -6.36
CA PRO A 257 -10.50 -27.90 -6.95
C PRO A 257 -11.17 -26.52 -6.73
N LEU A 258 -10.59 -25.48 -7.29
CA LEU A 258 -11.04 -24.09 -7.10
C LEU A 258 -11.64 -23.51 -8.37
N GLN A 259 -12.61 -22.61 -8.20
CA GLN A 259 -13.14 -21.75 -9.24
C GLN A 259 -13.34 -20.33 -8.71
N ILE A 260 -13.42 -19.35 -9.61
CA ILE A 260 -13.52 -17.92 -9.31
C ILE A 260 -14.70 -17.28 -10.02
N MET A 261 -15.28 -16.27 -9.41
CA MET A 261 -16.31 -15.43 -10.00
C MET A 261 -15.69 -14.44 -10.97
N MET A 262 -15.89 -14.67 -12.28
CA MET A 262 -15.34 -13.81 -13.35
C MET A 262 -16.35 -12.77 -13.84
N THR A 263 -17.53 -12.69 -13.26
CA THR A 263 -18.59 -11.78 -13.69
C THR A 263 -18.42 -10.40 -13.11
N GLU A 264 -18.04 -10.30 -11.82
CA GLU A 264 -17.77 -9.03 -11.17
C GLU A 264 -16.73 -9.15 -10.05
N GLY A 265 -16.09 -8.03 -9.71
CA GLY A 265 -15.14 -7.91 -8.64
C GLY A 265 -14.84 -6.46 -8.30
N VAL A 266 -14.18 -6.23 -7.19
CA VAL A 266 -13.74 -4.89 -6.78
C VAL A 266 -12.23 -4.81 -6.91
N GLY A 267 -11.75 -3.80 -7.64
CA GLY A 267 -10.32 -3.53 -7.82
C GLY A 267 -9.84 -2.38 -6.96
N ARG A 268 -8.57 -2.41 -6.59
CA ARG A 268 -7.87 -1.28 -5.95
C ARG A 268 -6.40 -1.25 -6.34
N ILE A 269 -5.73 -0.15 -6.04
CA ILE A 269 -4.27 -0.11 -6.02
C ILE A 269 -3.83 -0.96 -4.82
N GLY A 270 -3.13 -2.06 -5.11
CA GLY A 270 -2.66 -3.04 -4.13
C GLY A 270 -1.45 -2.55 -3.38
N GLY A 271 -0.46 -2.09 -4.11
CA GLY A 271 0.78 -1.53 -3.59
C GLY A 271 1.21 -0.26 -4.29
N SER A 272 2.07 0.47 -3.63
CA SER A 272 2.74 1.64 -4.19
C SER A 272 4.15 1.75 -3.62
N VAL A 273 5.04 2.37 -4.38
CA VAL A 273 6.39 2.72 -3.94
C VAL A 273 6.45 4.19 -3.56
N THR A 274 7.07 4.48 -2.41
CA THR A 274 7.36 5.82 -1.91
C THR A 274 8.80 5.89 -1.42
N LEU A 275 9.36 7.10 -1.30
CA LEU A 275 10.69 7.33 -0.74
C LEU A 275 10.58 8.08 0.59
N LEU A 276 11.31 7.61 1.60
CA LEU A 276 11.33 8.23 2.92
C LEU A 276 12.27 9.43 2.97
N LYS A 277 11.83 10.51 3.62
CA LYS A 277 12.71 11.64 3.96
C LYS A 277 13.79 11.21 4.94
N GLY A 278 15.02 11.66 4.71
CA GLY A 278 16.16 11.31 5.55
C GLY A 278 16.66 9.87 5.37
N ALA A 279 16.26 9.21 4.28
CA ALA A 279 16.73 7.87 3.91
C ALA A 279 18.26 7.76 3.97
N PRO A 280 18.82 6.73 4.60
CA PRO A 280 20.27 6.55 4.70
C PRO A 280 20.95 6.20 3.36
N ASN A 281 20.20 5.61 2.42
CA ASN A 281 20.70 5.21 1.11
C ASN A 281 19.81 5.81 -0.01
N PRO A 282 19.79 7.16 -0.18
CA PRO A 282 18.80 7.83 -1.02
C PRO A 282 18.92 7.49 -2.50
N ASN A 283 20.14 7.26 -3.02
CA ASN A 283 20.33 6.88 -4.41
C ASN A 283 19.90 5.43 -4.67
N ALA A 284 20.17 4.52 -3.74
CA ALA A 284 19.73 3.12 -3.84
C ALA A 284 18.20 3.01 -3.70
N GLY A 285 17.59 3.80 -2.80
CA GLY A 285 16.13 3.91 -2.68
C GLY A 285 15.49 4.42 -3.96
N LEU A 286 16.05 5.49 -4.54
CA LEU A 286 15.58 6.04 -5.81
C LEU A 286 15.76 5.05 -6.98
N LEU A 287 16.88 4.34 -7.04
CA LEU A 287 17.15 3.32 -8.06
C LEU A 287 16.15 2.17 -7.96
N TRP A 288 15.90 1.70 -6.73
CA TRP A 288 14.88 0.69 -6.48
C TRP A 288 13.49 1.13 -6.95
N ALA A 289 13.04 2.32 -6.54
CA ALA A 289 11.74 2.83 -6.91
C ALA A 289 11.59 2.96 -8.43
N ARG A 290 12.57 3.53 -9.12
CA ARG A 290 12.57 3.70 -10.59
C ARG A 290 12.59 2.36 -11.31
N TRP A 291 13.45 1.42 -10.90
CA TRP A 291 13.51 0.10 -11.52
C TRP A 291 12.20 -0.67 -11.31
N LEU A 292 11.66 -0.66 -10.08
CA LEU A 292 10.45 -1.41 -9.76
C LEU A 292 9.24 -0.97 -10.61
N ILE A 293 9.12 0.33 -10.91
CA ILE A 293 8.03 0.86 -11.76
C ILE A 293 8.39 0.91 -13.25
N SER A 294 9.60 0.53 -13.63
CA SER A 294 9.97 0.41 -15.05
C SER A 294 9.31 -0.81 -15.69
N GLU A 295 9.24 -0.82 -17.03
CA GLU A 295 8.74 -1.99 -17.75
C GLU A 295 9.54 -3.27 -17.42
N GLU A 296 10.87 -3.16 -17.21
CA GLU A 296 11.75 -4.26 -16.80
C GLU A 296 11.34 -4.81 -15.43
N GLY A 297 11.31 -3.95 -14.40
CA GLY A 297 10.97 -4.37 -13.04
C GLY A 297 9.55 -4.90 -12.93
N GLN A 298 8.60 -4.30 -13.63
CA GLN A 298 7.20 -4.74 -13.63
C GLN A 298 7.02 -6.11 -14.32
N LYS A 299 7.83 -6.46 -15.34
CA LYS A 299 7.85 -7.82 -15.91
C LYS A 299 8.32 -8.85 -14.89
N VAL A 300 9.34 -8.52 -14.09
CA VAL A 300 9.79 -9.37 -12.99
C VAL A 300 8.73 -9.48 -11.91
N PHE A 301 8.06 -8.40 -11.60
CA PHE A 301 6.96 -8.35 -10.62
C PHE A 301 5.77 -9.23 -11.05
N ALA A 302 5.43 -9.22 -12.34
CA ALA A 302 4.44 -10.15 -12.92
C ALA A 302 4.85 -11.62 -12.76
N GLN A 303 6.15 -11.94 -12.93
CA GLN A 303 6.64 -13.30 -12.73
C GLN A 303 6.55 -13.78 -11.28
N ALA A 304 6.56 -12.86 -10.33
CA ALA A 304 6.30 -13.16 -8.92
C ALA A 304 4.81 -13.45 -8.61
N GLY A 305 3.93 -13.31 -9.61
CA GLY A 305 2.49 -13.57 -9.51
C GLY A 305 1.64 -12.35 -9.18
N GLU A 306 2.26 -11.17 -9.11
CA GLU A 306 1.55 -9.91 -8.86
C GLU A 306 0.87 -9.40 -10.13
N THR A 307 -0.09 -8.50 -9.99
CA THR A 307 -0.76 -7.84 -11.11
C THR A 307 -0.13 -6.47 -11.36
N PRO A 308 0.77 -6.32 -12.35
CA PRO A 308 1.52 -5.09 -12.55
C PRO A 308 0.64 -3.86 -12.78
N ALA A 309 1.04 -2.73 -12.24
CA ALA A 309 0.38 -1.45 -12.51
C ALA A 309 0.86 -0.77 -13.79
N HIS A 310 2.00 -1.18 -14.35
CA HIS A 310 2.54 -0.59 -15.58
C HIS A 310 1.69 -0.94 -16.80
N PRO A 311 1.19 0.04 -17.58
CA PRO A 311 0.17 -0.18 -18.62
C PRO A 311 0.61 -1.04 -19.81
N LYS A 312 1.93 -1.26 -19.96
CA LYS A 312 2.50 -2.11 -21.03
C LYS A 312 2.87 -3.51 -20.55
N VAL A 313 2.63 -3.84 -19.28
CA VAL A 313 3.02 -5.14 -18.72
C VAL A 313 1.76 -5.90 -18.33
N GLU A 314 1.51 -7.01 -18.99
CA GLU A 314 0.41 -7.91 -18.64
C GLU A 314 0.82 -8.84 -17.49
N PRO A 315 -0.10 -9.15 -16.57
CA PRO A 315 0.15 -10.16 -15.54
C PRO A 315 0.29 -11.56 -16.20
N VAL A 316 1.03 -12.46 -15.55
CA VAL A 316 1.19 -13.84 -16.01
C VAL A 316 -0.17 -14.56 -16.06
N GLU A 317 -1.04 -14.26 -15.11
CA GLU A 317 -2.43 -14.74 -15.05
C GLU A 317 -3.37 -13.54 -15.12
N LYS A 318 -4.05 -13.40 -16.25
CA LYS A 318 -5.02 -12.31 -16.42
C LYS A 318 -6.34 -12.68 -15.75
N ILE A 319 -6.50 -12.23 -14.50
CA ILE A 319 -7.76 -12.38 -13.77
C ILE A 319 -8.38 -10.99 -13.63
N LEU A 320 -9.16 -10.64 -14.63
CA LEU A 320 -9.93 -9.41 -14.64
C LEU A 320 -11.41 -9.77 -14.79
N PRO A 321 -12.22 -9.55 -13.75
CA PRO A 321 -13.66 -9.77 -13.85
C PRO A 321 -14.29 -8.91 -14.94
N ALA A 322 -15.34 -9.44 -15.58
CA ALA A 322 -16.05 -8.75 -16.67
C ALA A 322 -16.56 -7.36 -16.26
N LYS A 323 -16.97 -7.23 -14.99
CA LYS A 323 -17.30 -5.93 -14.35
C LYS A 323 -16.37 -5.72 -13.17
N THR A 324 -15.49 -4.74 -13.28
CA THR A 324 -14.58 -4.37 -12.20
C THR A 324 -14.94 -3.00 -11.66
N PHE A 325 -15.26 -2.95 -10.37
CA PHE A 325 -15.53 -1.71 -9.63
C PHE A 325 -14.22 -1.19 -9.04
N MET A 326 -13.50 -0.39 -9.83
CA MET A 326 -12.13 0.06 -9.49
C MET A 326 -12.14 1.23 -8.53
N LEU A 327 -11.61 1.03 -7.33
CA LEU A 327 -11.39 2.09 -6.35
C LEU A 327 -10.23 2.99 -6.78
N SER A 328 -10.45 4.28 -6.69
CA SER A 328 -9.44 5.33 -6.94
C SER A 328 -8.65 5.67 -5.67
N ALA A 329 -7.57 6.41 -5.83
CA ALA A 329 -6.82 6.96 -4.68
C ALA A 329 -7.69 7.85 -3.79
N GLU A 330 -8.63 8.62 -4.37
CA GLU A 330 -9.56 9.48 -3.62
C GLU A 330 -10.51 8.68 -2.72
N ASP A 331 -10.81 7.44 -3.07
CA ASP A 331 -11.72 6.59 -2.30
C ASP A 331 -11.15 6.22 -0.93
N THR A 332 -9.83 6.24 -0.77
CA THR A 332 -9.17 5.95 0.51
C THR A 332 -9.59 6.93 1.62
N LYS A 333 -10.02 8.14 1.28
CA LYS A 333 -10.58 9.12 2.24
C LYS A 333 -11.85 8.61 2.93
N ASN A 334 -12.57 7.69 2.29
CA ASN A 334 -13.80 7.09 2.80
C ASN A 334 -13.55 5.81 3.60
N TYR A 335 -12.32 5.29 3.64
CA TYR A 335 -12.00 4.03 4.31
C TYR A 335 -12.46 3.98 5.76
N PRO A 336 -12.24 5.01 6.62
CA PRO A 336 -12.70 4.95 8.02
C PRO A 336 -14.21 4.78 8.15
N LYS A 337 -15.00 5.43 7.26
CA LYS A 337 -16.47 5.28 7.21
C LYS A 337 -16.88 3.85 6.88
N TYR A 338 -16.28 3.29 5.82
CA TYR A 338 -16.70 1.97 5.35
C TYR A 338 -16.14 0.83 6.19
N GLU A 339 -14.98 1.00 6.82
CA GLU A 339 -14.47 0.08 7.84
C GLU A 339 -15.43 0.00 9.04
N LYS A 340 -15.89 1.14 9.54
CA LYS A 340 -16.90 1.19 10.60
C LYS A 340 -18.19 0.49 10.20
N LEU A 341 -18.74 0.79 9.02
CA LEU A 341 -19.94 0.15 8.49
C LEU A 341 -19.78 -1.36 8.33
N TRP A 342 -18.64 -1.82 7.82
CA TRP A 342 -18.30 -3.23 7.67
C TRP A 342 -18.29 -3.94 9.02
N ASN A 343 -17.60 -3.36 10.00
CA ASN A 343 -17.52 -3.92 11.35
C ASN A 343 -18.90 -3.98 12.03
N GLU A 344 -19.75 -2.97 11.83
CA GLU A 344 -21.13 -2.95 12.33
C GLU A 344 -22.00 -4.04 11.68
N ILE A 345 -21.93 -4.19 10.33
CA ILE A 345 -22.72 -5.17 9.58
C ILE A 345 -22.38 -6.60 10.01
N PHE A 346 -21.09 -6.90 10.14
CA PHE A 346 -20.60 -8.24 10.45
C PHE A 346 -20.32 -8.47 11.95
N GLN A 347 -20.57 -7.47 12.80
CA GLN A 347 -20.36 -7.52 14.25
C GLN A 347 -18.90 -7.89 14.63
N LEU A 348 -17.93 -7.37 13.86
CA LEU A 348 -16.50 -7.58 14.08
C LEU A 348 -16.01 -6.66 15.21
N ARG A 349 -15.08 -7.16 16.02
CA ARG A 349 -14.50 -6.44 17.18
C ARG A 349 -13.07 -6.00 16.88
#